data_c6dab5b4e5bdae17af83400af15bf195
#
_entry.id   c6dab5b4e5bdae17af83400af15bf195
#
_cell.length_a   1.000
_cell.length_b   1.000
_cell.length_c   1.000
_cell.angle_alpha   90.00
_cell.angle_beta   90.00
_cell.angle_gamma   90.00
#
_symmetry.space_group_name_H-M   'P 1'
#
loop_
_entity.id
_entity.type
_entity.pdbx_description
1 polymer ?
#
loop_
_entity_poly.entity_id
_entity_poly.type
_entity_poly.pdbx_seq_one_letter_code
_entity_poly.pdbx_strand_id
1 'polypeptide(L)'
;LLGVPAIALSQRHGRDEIADYAASHRFGVSVIRHLLGVGIPERIVMNVNFPKTDVEQIKGIKPAYLDRHKLGDVIVAGDGPHHFRLGPLHSDPQKSAGSDRAVLDDGWISLTPLIMDVTAQNLMASLSPSPLTPEPV
;
A
#
# COMPACT_ATOMS: atom_id res chain seq x y z
N LEU A 1 9.35 -5.37 14.78
CA LEU A 1 8.84 -4.00 14.67
C LEU A 1 8.91 -3.32 16.04
N LEU A 2 9.49 -2.11 16.09
CA LEU A 2 9.77 -1.40 17.34
C LEU A 2 8.51 -0.80 18.03
N GLY A 3 7.33 -0.97 17.44
CA GLY A 3 6.09 -0.40 17.98
C GLY A 3 5.92 1.10 17.74
N VAL A 4 6.91 1.76 17.17
CA VAL A 4 6.90 3.21 16.93
C VAL A 4 5.92 3.54 15.80
N PRO A 5 5.00 4.51 15.99
CA PRO A 5 4.17 5.01 14.89
C PRO A 5 5.04 5.70 13.84
N ALA A 6 4.68 5.55 12.57
CA ALA A 6 5.46 6.09 11.46
C ALA A 6 4.57 6.69 10.38
N ILE A 7 5.13 7.64 9.62
CA ILE A 7 4.52 8.23 8.42
C ILE A 7 5.46 7.99 7.26
N ALA A 8 4.99 7.30 6.23
CA ALA A 8 5.69 7.13 4.96
C ALA A 8 5.05 8.06 3.92
N LEU A 9 5.85 8.89 3.28
CA LEU A 9 5.41 9.82 2.23
C LEU A 9 5.94 9.37 0.87
N SER A 10 5.08 9.22 -0.11
CA SER A 10 5.43 8.84 -1.48
C SER A 10 4.80 9.78 -2.49
N GLN A 11 5.52 10.09 -3.56
CA GLN A 11 5.04 10.88 -4.69
C GLN A 11 4.87 9.99 -5.91
N ARG A 12 3.68 9.99 -6.51
CA ARG A 12 3.44 9.27 -7.75
C ARG A 12 4.14 9.94 -8.93
N HIS A 13 4.84 9.16 -9.75
CA HIS A 13 5.46 9.60 -10.99
C HIS A 13 5.24 8.56 -12.11
N GLY A 14 5.47 8.92 -13.36
CA GLY A 14 5.49 7.99 -14.49
C GLY A 14 6.75 7.11 -14.48
N ARG A 15 6.71 5.98 -15.18
CA ARG A 15 7.78 4.98 -15.18
C ARG A 15 9.14 5.57 -15.62
N ASP A 16 9.14 6.37 -16.69
CA ASP A 16 10.35 6.91 -17.31
C ASP A 16 10.46 8.43 -17.10
N GLU A 17 9.80 8.97 -16.09
CA GLU A 17 9.79 10.39 -15.79
C GLU A 17 10.62 10.69 -14.54
N ILE A 18 11.24 11.86 -14.54
CA ILE A 18 11.82 12.43 -13.33
C ILE A 18 10.66 12.74 -12.37
N ALA A 19 10.77 12.26 -11.13
CA ALA A 19 9.75 12.51 -10.13
C ALA A 19 9.62 14.03 -9.87
N ASP A 20 8.43 14.57 -10.08
CA ASP A 20 8.07 15.90 -9.66
C ASP A 20 7.50 15.86 -8.23
N TYR A 21 8.21 16.45 -7.29
CA TYR A 21 7.84 16.51 -5.88
C TYR A 21 7.01 17.75 -5.50
N ALA A 22 6.48 18.50 -6.46
CA ALA A 22 5.75 19.75 -6.20
C ALA A 22 4.58 19.53 -5.23
N ALA A 23 3.80 18.48 -5.39
CA ALA A 23 2.66 18.14 -4.52
C ALA A 23 3.09 17.82 -3.09
N SER A 24 4.07 16.93 -2.92
CA SER A 24 4.58 16.56 -1.59
C SER A 24 5.31 17.72 -0.92
N HIS A 25 6.02 18.55 -1.67
CA HIS A 25 6.66 19.75 -1.15
C HIS A 25 5.62 20.79 -0.66
N ARG A 26 4.55 20.98 -1.45
CA ARG A 26 3.50 21.98 -1.12
C ARG A 26 2.63 21.55 0.07
N PHE A 27 2.26 20.27 0.16
CA PHE A 27 1.28 19.78 1.13
C PHE A 27 1.85 18.91 2.25
N GLY A 28 3.08 18.44 2.13
CA GLY A 28 3.65 17.43 3.05
C GLY A 28 3.60 17.86 4.51
N VAL A 29 4.01 19.08 4.81
CA VAL A 29 4.00 19.62 6.19
C VAL A 29 2.57 19.68 6.74
N SER A 30 1.60 20.12 5.93
CA SER A 30 0.19 20.22 6.34
C SER A 30 -0.41 18.84 6.61
N VAL A 31 -0.07 17.86 5.77
CA VAL A 31 -0.51 16.45 5.96
C VAL A 31 0.09 15.88 7.25
N ILE A 32 1.39 16.07 7.48
CA ILE A 32 2.05 15.60 8.71
C ILE A 32 1.39 16.23 9.95
N ARG A 33 1.18 17.55 9.95
CA ARG A 33 0.51 18.24 11.06
C ARG A 33 -0.89 17.71 11.31
N HIS A 34 -1.66 17.47 10.24
CA HIS A 34 -2.99 16.87 10.35
C HIS A 34 -2.93 15.49 11.02
N LEU A 35 -2.03 14.61 10.55
CA LEU A 35 -1.87 13.26 11.10
C LEU A 35 -1.39 13.26 12.55
N LEU A 36 -0.50 14.17 12.92
CA LEU A 36 -0.07 14.35 14.31
C LEU A 36 -1.21 14.87 15.19
N GLY A 37 -2.09 15.72 14.67
CA GLY A 37 -3.27 16.21 15.37
C GLY A 37 -4.34 15.12 15.58
N VAL A 38 -4.50 14.19 14.62
CA VAL A 38 -5.38 13.01 14.76
C VAL A 38 -4.81 12.02 15.78
N GLY A 39 -3.49 11.92 15.87
CA GLY A 39 -2.78 10.93 16.66
C GLY A 39 -2.65 9.59 15.92
N ILE A 40 -1.44 9.10 15.76
CA ILE A 40 -1.17 7.81 15.13
C ILE A 40 -0.89 6.79 16.23
N PRO A 41 -1.73 5.73 16.36
CA PRO A 41 -1.50 4.70 17.36
C PRO A 41 -0.16 3.97 17.17
N GLU A 42 0.34 3.35 18.21
CA GLU A 42 1.49 2.45 18.13
C GLU A 42 1.25 1.34 17.10
N ARG A 43 2.34 0.89 16.46
CA ARG A 43 2.35 -0.17 15.43
C ARG A 43 1.59 0.17 14.14
N ILE A 44 1.16 1.42 13.97
CA ILE A 44 0.57 1.89 12.71
C ILE A 44 1.62 2.62 11.88
N VAL A 45 1.66 2.28 10.60
CA VAL A 45 2.36 3.06 9.59
C VAL A 45 1.31 3.78 8.74
N MET A 46 1.32 5.10 8.78
CA MET A 46 0.46 5.89 7.91
C MET A 46 1.14 6.02 6.54
N ASN A 47 0.62 5.31 5.53
CA ASN A 47 1.10 5.41 4.15
C ASN A 47 0.37 6.55 3.45
N VAL A 48 1.13 7.56 3.04
CA VAL A 48 0.63 8.78 2.38
C VAL A 48 1.18 8.83 0.97
N ASN A 49 0.30 8.88 -0.02
CA ASN A 49 0.72 9.02 -1.41
C ASN A 49 0.15 10.31 -2.00
N PHE A 50 1.01 11.05 -2.69
CA PHE A 50 0.66 12.27 -3.41
C PHE A 50 0.36 11.96 -4.87
N PRO A 51 -0.74 12.49 -5.44
CA PRO A 51 -1.10 12.25 -6.83
C PRO A 51 -0.14 12.94 -7.80
N LYS A 52 -0.06 12.41 -9.01
CA LYS A 52 0.59 13.05 -10.14
C LYS A 52 -0.43 13.95 -10.84
N THR A 53 -0.58 15.15 -10.37
CA THR A 53 -1.47 16.17 -10.95
C THR A 53 -0.94 17.56 -10.59
N ASP A 54 -1.42 18.59 -11.27
CA ASP A 54 -1.07 19.96 -10.94
C ASP A 54 -1.45 20.27 -9.49
N VAL A 55 -0.60 21.02 -8.81
CA VAL A 55 -0.75 21.31 -7.37
C VAL A 55 -2.09 21.99 -7.06
N GLU A 56 -2.57 22.83 -7.99
CA GLU A 56 -3.84 23.54 -7.89
C GLU A 56 -5.07 22.65 -8.07
N GLN A 57 -4.90 21.46 -8.66
CA GLN A 57 -5.96 20.48 -8.87
C GLN A 57 -6.08 19.47 -7.73
N ILE A 58 -5.16 19.50 -6.75
CA ILE A 58 -5.21 18.62 -5.60
C ILE A 58 -6.39 18.98 -4.71
N LYS A 59 -7.32 18.04 -4.54
CA LYS A 59 -8.59 18.23 -3.84
C LYS A 59 -8.47 18.21 -2.31
N GLY A 60 -7.33 17.75 -1.77
CA GLY A 60 -7.08 17.57 -0.36
C GLY A 60 -6.68 16.14 -0.01
N ILE A 61 -6.96 15.70 1.21
CA ILE A 61 -6.64 14.36 1.72
C ILE A 61 -7.88 13.47 1.76
N LYS A 62 -7.71 12.16 1.53
CA LYS A 62 -8.80 11.18 1.58
C LYS A 62 -8.32 9.84 2.13
N PRO A 63 -9.04 9.25 3.12
CA PRO A 63 -8.76 7.89 3.57
C PRO A 63 -8.95 6.89 2.43
N ALA A 64 -8.08 5.89 2.38
CA ALA A 64 -8.08 4.89 1.31
C ALA A 64 -7.70 3.51 1.86
N TYR A 65 -8.16 2.47 1.18
CA TYR A 65 -7.69 1.10 1.39
C TYR A 65 -6.46 0.83 0.54
N LEU A 66 -5.59 -0.07 1.01
CA LEU A 66 -4.51 -0.59 0.17
C LEU A 66 -5.13 -1.33 -1.02
N ASP A 67 -4.71 -1.01 -2.25
CA ASP A 67 -5.21 -1.69 -3.44
C ASP A 67 -4.80 -3.17 -3.41
N ARG A 68 -5.75 -4.05 -3.71
CA ARG A 68 -5.52 -5.49 -3.78
C ARG A 68 -4.96 -5.94 -5.13
N HIS A 69 -5.09 -5.11 -6.16
CA HIS A 69 -4.56 -5.41 -7.48
C HIS A 69 -3.05 -5.16 -7.49
N LYS A 70 -2.30 -6.24 -7.50
CA LYS A 70 -0.83 -6.18 -7.55
C LYS A 70 -0.36 -5.59 -8.87
N LEU A 71 0.73 -4.86 -8.82
CA LEU A 71 1.59 -4.64 -9.98
C LEU A 71 2.15 -6.01 -10.37
N GLY A 72 1.63 -6.56 -11.46
CA GLY A 72 1.76 -7.86 -12.01
C GLY A 72 2.93 -8.75 -11.61
N ASP A 73 2.60 -9.83 -10.97
CA ASP A 73 3.46 -10.99 -10.85
C ASP A 73 3.20 -11.92 -12.05
N VAL A 74 3.61 -11.53 -13.24
CA VAL A 74 3.56 -12.43 -14.39
C VAL A 74 4.75 -13.38 -14.28
N ILE A 75 4.50 -14.64 -13.97
CA ILE A 75 5.49 -15.68 -14.05
C ILE A 75 5.59 -16.12 -15.50
N VAL A 76 6.75 -15.97 -16.11
CA VAL A 76 7.02 -16.41 -17.48
C VAL A 76 7.98 -17.60 -17.45
N ALA A 77 7.84 -18.51 -18.44
CA ALA A 77 8.78 -19.62 -18.59
C ALA A 77 10.21 -19.08 -18.80
N GLY A 78 11.15 -19.68 -18.13
CA GLY A 78 12.59 -19.44 -18.33
C GLY A 78 13.19 -20.38 -19.39
N ASP A 79 14.51 -20.36 -19.51
CA ASP A 79 15.27 -21.03 -20.59
C ASP A 79 15.51 -22.53 -20.35
N GLY A 80 14.76 -23.18 -19.44
CA GLY A 80 14.87 -24.61 -19.15
C GLY A 80 13.64 -25.20 -18.48
N PRO A 81 13.53 -26.54 -18.40
CA PRO A 81 12.44 -27.20 -17.69
C PRO A 81 12.47 -26.79 -16.21
N HIS A 82 11.34 -26.39 -15.67
CA HIS A 82 11.19 -25.90 -14.30
C HIS A 82 11.86 -24.56 -13.97
N HIS A 83 12.35 -23.82 -15.00
CA HIS A 83 12.86 -22.47 -14.83
C HIS A 83 11.74 -21.45 -15.06
N PHE A 84 11.61 -20.52 -14.13
CA PHE A 84 10.63 -19.43 -14.19
C PHE A 84 11.32 -18.12 -13.85
N ARG A 85 10.87 -17.04 -14.44
CA ARG A 85 11.32 -15.68 -14.13
C ARG A 85 10.12 -14.78 -13.93
N LEU A 86 10.28 -13.75 -13.11
CA LEU A 86 9.31 -12.68 -13.02
C LEU A 86 9.31 -11.90 -14.34
N GLY A 87 8.14 -11.80 -14.95
CA GLY A 87 7.94 -10.98 -16.13
C GLY A 87 7.95 -9.49 -15.79
N PRO A 88 7.80 -8.64 -16.81
CA PRO A 88 7.75 -7.20 -16.59
C PRO A 88 6.54 -6.85 -15.72
N LEU A 89 6.75 -5.90 -14.81
CA LEU A 89 5.68 -5.34 -13.98
C LEU A 89 4.64 -4.67 -14.88
N HIS A 90 3.48 -5.27 -14.98
CA HIS A 90 2.33 -4.67 -15.64
C HIS A 90 1.43 -4.07 -14.57
N SER A 91 1.04 -2.81 -14.74
CA SER A 91 -0.02 -2.24 -13.90
C SER A 91 -1.35 -2.84 -14.34
N ASP A 92 -2.02 -3.57 -13.47
CA ASP A 92 -3.41 -3.94 -13.68
C ASP A 92 -4.22 -2.64 -13.85
N PRO A 93 -4.95 -2.46 -14.97
CA PRO A 93 -5.82 -1.30 -15.16
C PRO A 93 -6.99 -1.30 -14.19
N GLN A 94 -7.38 -2.45 -13.64
CA GLN A 94 -8.44 -2.53 -12.65
C GLN A 94 -7.96 -1.97 -11.31
N LYS A 95 -8.82 -1.21 -10.68
CA LYS A 95 -8.60 -0.61 -9.37
C LYS A 95 -9.80 -0.89 -8.49
N SER A 96 -9.56 -1.24 -7.25
CA SER A 96 -10.64 -1.38 -6.27
C SER A 96 -11.22 0.00 -5.95
N ALA A 97 -12.54 0.10 -5.90
CA ALA A 97 -13.19 1.34 -5.48
C ALA A 97 -12.74 1.73 -4.06
N GLY A 98 -12.35 3.00 -3.87
CA GLY A 98 -11.84 3.50 -2.59
C GLY A 98 -10.41 3.07 -2.27
N SER A 99 -9.71 2.40 -3.18
CA SER A 99 -8.29 2.10 -3.01
C SER A 99 -7.43 3.37 -3.11
N ASP A 100 -6.22 3.29 -2.57
CA ASP A 100 -5.22 4.36 -2.67
C ASP A 100 -4.94 4.75 -4.12
N ARG A 101 -4.88 3.79 -5.04
CA ARG A 101 -4.71 4.04 -6.48
C ARG A 101 -5.89 4.80 -7.08
N ALA A 102 -7.13 4.41 -6.75
CA ALA A 102 -8.32 5.09 -7.25
C ALA A 102 -8.42 6.53 -6.69
N VAL A 103 -8.09 6.70 -5.40
CA VAL A 103 -8.08 8.00 -4.72
C VAL A 103 -7.06 8.95 -5.34
N LEU A 104 -5.85 8.44 -5.68
CA LEU A 104 -4.82 9.22 -6.36
C LEU A 104 -5.25 9.65 -7.77
N ASP A 105 -5.90 8.76 -8.54
CA ASP A 105 -6.37 9.09 -9.88
C ASP A 105 -7.47 10.17 -9.87
N ASP A 106 -8.25 10.20 -8.79
CA ASP A 106 -9.26 11.23 -8.57
C ASP A 106 -8.66 12.57 -8.10
N GLY A 107 -7.35 12.70 -7.98
CA GLY A 107 -6.65 13.94 -7.57
C GLY A 107 -6.63 14.20 -6.06
N TRP A 108 -6.79 13.19 -5.22
CA TRP A 108 -6.66 13.31 -3.77
C TRP A 108 -5.31 12.76 -3.30
N ILE A 109 -4.80 13.31 -2.21
CA ILE A 109 -3.72 12.70 -1.43
C ILE A 109 -4.33 11.55 -0.64
N SER A 110 -3.85 10.31 -0.85
CA SER A 110 -4.38 9.14 -0.15
C SER A 110 -3.72 8.96 1.21
N LEU A 111 -4.53 8.60 2.20
CA LEU A 111 -4.10 8.24 3.55
C LEU A 111 -4.51 6.79 3.83
N THR A 112 -3.54 5.90 3.94
CA THR A 112 -3.80 4.46 4.18
C THR A 112 -3.12 4.03 5.47
N PRO A 113 -3.87 3.80 6.57
CA PRO A 113 -3.30 3.25 7.79
C PRO A 113 -2.97 1.77 7.58
N LEU A 114 -1.73 1.37 7.82
CA LEU A 114 -1.23 0.02 7.68
C LEU A 114 -0.86 -0.57 9.03
N ILE A 115 -1.29 -1.80 9.27
CA ILE A 115 -0.81 -2.64 10.37
C ILE A 115 0.20 -3.63 9.82
N MET A 116 1.27 -3.86 10.57
CA MET A 116 2.33 -4.79 10.16
C MET A 116 2.12 -6.20 10.71
N ASP A 117 1.21 -6.37 11.66
CA ASP A 117 0.82 -7.68 12.16
C ASP A 117 -0.16 -8.33 11.19
N VAL A 118 0.31 -9.33 10.47
CA VAL A 118 -0.47 -10.10 9.49
C VAL A 118 -1.14 -11.32 10.10
N THR A 119 -1.05 -11.51 11.45
CA THR A 119 -1.70 -12.60 12.15
C THR A 119 -3.21 -12.40 12.15
N ALA A 120 -3.95 -13.39 11.65
CA ALA A 120 -5.41 -13.39 11.71
C ALA A 120 -5.88 -13.69 13.14
N GLN A 121 -5.88 -12.68 14.01
CA GLN A 121 -6.15 -12.83 15.46
C GLN A 121 -7.51 -13.48 15.73
N ASN A 122 -8.52 -13.16 14.93
CA ASN A 122 -9.85 -13.78 15.03
C ASN A 122 -9.82 -15.29 14.76
N LEU A 123 -8.98 -15.75 13.81
CA LEU A 123 -8.80 -17.17 13.54
C LEU A 123 -7.97 -17.85 14.63
N MET A 124 -6.90 -17.18 15.11
CA MET A 124 -6.07 -17.70 16.21
C MET A 124 -6.91 -18.03 17.46
N ALA A 125 -7.89 -17.20 17.78
CA ALA A 125 -8.79 -17.43 18.93
C ALA A 125 -9.67 -18.68 18.80
N SER A 126 -9.93 -19.15 17.57
CA SER A 126 -10.71 -20.36 17.29
C SER A 126 -9.86 -21.63 17.13
N LEU A 127 -8.54 -21.50 17.04
CA LEU A 127 -7.62 -22.63 16.95
C LEU A 127 -7.26 -23.14 18.35
N SER A 128 -7.49 -24.43 18.57
CA SER A 128 -7.08 -25.13 19.80
C SER A 128 -5.99 -26.15 19.50
N PRO A 129 -5.04 -26.39 20.44
CA PRO A 129 -4.10 -27.49 20.30
C PRO A 129 -4.86 -28.81 20.12
N SER A 130 -4.51 -29.57 19.11
CA SER A 130 -5.10 -30.89 18.84
C SER A 130 -4.01 -31.89 18.49
N PRO A 131 -3.96 -33.07 19.15
CA PRO A 131 -3.05 -34.12 18.75
C PRO A 131 -3.45 -34.64 17.36
N LEU A 132 -2.47 -34.90 16.51
CA LEU A 132 -2.68 -35.52 15.21
C LEU A 132 -2.27 -36.99 15.25
N THR A 133 -3.12 -37.86 14.72
CA THR A 133 -2.77 -39.25 14.46
C THR A 133 -2.31 -39.35 13.00
N PRO A 134 -1.12 -39.92 12.72
CA PRO A 134 -0.70 -40.13 11.34
C PRO A 134 -1.68 -41.00 10.59
N GLU A 135 -2.03 -40.63 9.36
CA GLU A 135 -2.78 -41.52 8.47
C GLU A 135 -1.90 -42.72 8.06
N PRO A 136 -2.44 -43.91 7.97
CA PRO A 136 -1.68 -45.05 7.46
C PRO A 136 -1.28 -44.78 6.00
N VAL A 137 -0.01 -45.10 5.68
CA VAL A 137 0.57 -44.98 4.33
C VAL A 137 0.09 -46.17 3.47
#